data_b6eedd0c09f4daaf3dec1d890c4841a0
#
_entry.id   b6eedd0c09f4daaf3dec1d890c4841a0
#
_cell.length_a   1.000
_cell.length_b   1.000
_cell.length_c   1.000
_cell.angle_alpha   90.00
_cell.angle_beta   90.00
_cell.angle_gamma   90.00
#
_symmetry.space_group_name_H-M   'P 1'
#
loop_
_entity.id
_entity.type
_entity.pdbx_description
1 polymer ?
#
loop_
_entity_poly.entity_id
_entity_poly.type
_entity_poly.pdbx_seq_one_letter_code
_entity_poly.pdbx_strand_id
1 'polypeptide(L)'
;MKKIINAPEAYTDDMLRGIYAAHPDMVKYVEDDLRCYCTAKKKQGKVAIITGGGTGHLPLFLGYVGENLLDGCGVGGVFQSPSSEQIYNVAKEVEAGAGVLFLYGNYTGDIMNFDMAAEMLDMDDIRTASIVGA
;
A
#
# COMPACT_ATOMS: atom_id res chain seq x y z
N MET A 1 25.46 -11.62 -12.33
CA MET A 1 24.70 -10.82 -13.32
C MET A 1 24.85 -9.36 -13.00
N LYS A 2 25.18 -8.55 -13.99
CA LYS A 2 25.22 -7.08 -13.79
C LYS A 2 23.82 -6.50 -13.90
N LYS A 3 23.48 -5.60 -12.98
CA LYS A 3 22.20 -4.88 -12.96
C LYS A 3 22.45 -3.39 -12.83
N ILE A 4 21.55 -2.57 -13.38
CA ILE A 4 21.60 -1.12 -13.24
C ILE A 4 20.82 -0.76 -11.97
N ILE A 5 21.48 -0.85 -10.84
CA ILE A 5 20.96 -0.46 -9.52
C ILE A 5 22.07 0.24 -8.74
N ASN A 6 21.67 1.03 -7.76
CA ASN A 6 22.61 1.57 -6.76
C ASN A 6 22.99 0.45 -5.77
N ALA A 7 22.83 0.64 -4.48
CA ALA A 7 22.97 -0.45 -3.52
C ALA A 7 21.73 -1.36 -3.55
N PRO A 8 21.88 -2.69 -3.42
CA PRO A 8 20.72 -3.60 -3.39
C PRO A 8 19.68 -3.23 -2.34
N GLU A 9 20.11 -2.74 -1.19
CA GLU A 9 19.25 -2.32 -0.08
C GLU A 9 18.40 -1.09 -0.43
N ALA A 10 18.86 -0.26 -1.35
CA ALA A 10 18.19 0.95 -1.79
C ALA A 10 17.17 0.71 -2.92
N TYR A 11 17.10 -0.50 -3.47
CA TYR A 11 16.30 -0.80 -4.65
C TYR A 11 14.84 -0.35 -4.52
N THR A 12 14.16 -0.74 -3.46
CA THR A 12 12.74 -0.41 -3.24
C THR A 12 12.54 1.10 -3.08
N ASP A 13 13.34 1.75 -2.26
CA ASP A 13 13.20 3.18 -1.99
C ASP A 13 13.57 4.03 -3.22
N ASP A 14 14.60 3.66 -3.95
CA ASP A 14 14.97 4.34 -5.20
C ASP A 14 13.87 4.21 -6.25
N MET A 15 13.28 3.03 -6.38
CA MET A 15 12.15 2.79 -7.28
C MET A 15 10.96 3.67 -6.89
N LEU A 16 10.60 3.73 -5.61
CA LEU A 16 9.49 4.55 -5.11
C LEU A 16 9.74 6.04 -5.35
N ARG A 17 10.94 6.54 -5.05
CA ARG A 17 11.30 7.94 -5.34
C ARG A 17 11.14 8.27 -6.82
N GLY A 18 11.53 7.36 -7.69
CA GLY A 18 11.37 7.53 -9.15
C GLY A 18 9.90 7.63 -9.56
N ILE A 19 9.03 6.78 -9.02
CA ILE A 19 7.61 6.80 -9.30
C ILE A 19 6.96 8.11 -8.81
N TYR A 20 7.24 8.53 -7.58
CA TYR A 20 6.70 9.78 -7.04
C TYR A 20 7.18 11.01 -7.82
N ALA A 21 8.44 11.01 -8.25
CA ALA A 21 8.98 12.10 -9.07
C ALA A 21 8.35 12.15 -10.46
N ALA A 22 8.05 10.99 -11.05
CA ALA A 22 7.45 10.90 -12.38
C ALA A 22 5.95 11.19 -12.39
N HIS A 23 5.23 10.89 -11.31
CA HIS A 23 3.77 10.94 -11.22
C HIS A 23 3.26 11.67 -9.97
N PRO A 24 3.71 12.90 -9.68
CA PRO A 24 3.35 13.61 -8.45
C PRO A 24 1.87 14.01 -8.38
N ASP A 25 1.18 14.06 -9.53
CA ASP A 25 -0.24 14.36 -9.66
C ASP A 25 -1.13 13.12 -9.48
N MET A 26 -0.56 11.92 -9.52
CA MET A 26 -1.31 10.66 -9.45
C MET A 26 -1.16 9.97 -8.09
N VAL A 27 0.03 9.97 -7.53
CA VAL A 27 0.36 9.22 -6.32
C VAL A 27 1.23 10.02 -5.36
N LYS A 28 1.13 9.67 -4.08
CA LYS A 28 1.89 10.28 -3.00
C LYS A 28 2.21 9.25 -1.92
N TYR A 29 3.07 9.58 -0.99
CA TYR A 29 3.32 8.78 0.22
C TYR A 29 2.86 9.54 1.48
N VAL A 30 2.70 8.79 2.56
CA VAL A 30 2.21 9.31 3.84
C VAL A 30 3.39 9.63 4.76
N GLU A 31 3.38 10.83 5.33
CA GLU A 31 4.43 11.29 6.25
C GLU A 31 5.82 11.14 5.63
N ASP A 32 6.75 10.54 6.35
CA ASP A 32 8.12 10.32 5.88
C ASP A 32 8.38 8.87 5.43
N ASP A 33 7.32 8.08 5.19
CA ASP A 33 7.44 6.69 4.78
C ASP A 33 7.07 6.50 3.31
N LEU A 34 8.08 6.37 2.45
CA LEU A 34 7.93 6.13 1.01
C LEU A 34 7.08 4.89 0.70
N ARG A 35 7.02 3.92 1.61
CA ARG A 35 6.30 2.65 1.43
C ARG A 35 4.83 2.72 1.76
N CYS A 36 4.35 3.84 2.27
CA CYS A 36 2.94 4.15 2.44
C CYS A 36 2.40 4.83 1.17
N TYR A 37 2.13 4.04 0.16
CA TYR A 37 1.80 4.48 -1.20
C TYR A 37 0.32 4.75 -1.36
N CYS A 38 -0.06 5.95 -1.76
CA CYS A 38 -1.47 6.37 -1.83
C CYS A 38 -1.78 7.11 -3.12
N THR A 39 -3.06 7.08 -3.50
CA THR A 39 -3.56 7.99 -4.53
C THR A 39 -3.43 9.44 -4.08
N ALA A 40 -3.03 10.33 -4.99
CA ALA A 40 -3.06 11.76 -4.74
C ALA A 40 -4.47 12.37 -4.87
N LYS A 41 -5.44 11.58 -5.36
CA LYS A 41 -6.81 12.03 -5.70
C LYS A 41 -7.85 11.27 -4.89
N LYS A 42 -7.85 11.46 -3.58
CA LYS A 42 -8.82 10.87 -2.66
C LYS A 42 -10.24 11.35 -2.98
N LYS A 43 -11.19 10.43 -3.06
CA LYS A 43 -12.62 10.73 -3.21
C LYS A 43 -13.34 10.50 -1.88
N GLN A 44 -14.13 11.49 -1.46
CA GLN A 44 -14.93 11.39 -0.23
C GLN A 44 -16.14 10.45 -0.41
N GLY A 45 -16.52 9.78 0.69
CA GLY A 45 -17.75 9.00 0.77
C GLY A 45 -17.71 7.63 0.08
N LYS A 46 -16.57 7.22 -0.46
CA LYS A 46 -16.40 5.86 -1.02
C LYS A 46 -15.70 4.92 -0.03
N VAL A 47 -15.86 3.63 -0.23
CA VAL A 47 -15.02 2.62 0.43
C VAL A 47 -13.61 2.73 -0.15
N ALA A 48 -12.62 2.91 0.71
CA ALA A 48 -11.22 2.92 0.29
C ALA A 48 -10.74 1.49 0.04
N ILE A 49 -10.11 1.24 -1.10
CA ILE A 49 -9.59 -0.09 -1.45
C ILE A 49 -8.07 -0.06 -1.35
N ILE A 50 -7.52 -0.93 -0.51
CA ILE A 50 -6.09 -0.98 -0.20
C ILE A 50 -5.55 -2.37 -0.48
N THR A 51 -4.40 -2.42 -1.11
CA THR A 51 -3.61 -3.62 -1.34
C THR A 51 -2.26 -3.53 -0.65
N GLY A 52 -1.46 -4.53 -0.78
CA GLY A 52 -0.08 -4.55 -0.31
C GLY A 52 0.62 -5.85 -0.64
N GLY A 53 1.92 -5.78 -0.63
CA GLY A 53 2.76 -6.94 -0.93
C GLY A 53 4.20 -6.55 -1.25
N GLY A 54 5.01 -7.55 -1.57
CA GLY A 54 6.41 -7.39 -1.90
C GLY A 54 6.64 -6.81 -3.29
N THR A 55 7.68 -6.01 -3.43
CA THR A 55 8.07 -5.35 -4.69
C THR A 55 8.74 -6.28 -5.69
N GLY A 56 8.99 -7.54 -5.33
CA GLY A 56 9.43 -8.56 -6.28
C GLY A 56 8.38 -8.94 -7.33
N HIS A 57 7.12 -8.51 -7.13
CA HIS A 57 5.99 -8.81 -8.00
C HIS A 57 5.58 -7.64 -8.92
N LEU A 58 6.39 -6.60 -9.03
CA LEU A 58 6.05 -5.42 -9.85
C LEU A 58 5.54 -5.79 -11.26
N PRO A 59 4.50 -5.11 -11.77
CA PRO A 59 3.81 -3.92 -11.24
C PRO A 59 2.77 -4.19 -10.16
N LEU A 60 2.56 -5.45 -9.76
CA LEU A 60 1.79 -5.74 -8.55
C LEU A 60 2.55 -5.13 -7.36
N PHE A 61 1.97 -4.61 -6.41
CA PHE A 61 0.59 -4.33 -6.05
C PHE A 61 0.31 -2.84 -6.27
N LEU A 62 1.34 -2.01 -6.08
CA LEU A 62 1.26 -0.55 -6.15
C LEU A 62 0.85 -0.03 -7.53
N GLY A 63 1.13 -0.76 -8.59
CA GLY A 63 0.75 -0.36 -9.95
C GLY A 63 -0.75 -0.24 -10.20
N TYR A 64 -1.59 -0.73 -9.29
CA TYR A 64 -3.05 -0.60 -9.37
C TYR A 64 -3.59 0.61 -8.60
N VAL A 65 -2.73 1.37 -7.93
CA VAL A 65 -3.15 2.57 -7.18
C VAL A 65 -3.24 3.77 -8.11
N GLY A 66 -4.39 4.40 -8.13
CA GLY A 66 -4.63 5.58 -8.93
C GLY A 66 -6.10 5.96 -8.97
N GLU A 67 -6.41 7.05 -9.65
CA GLU A 67 -7.76 7.55 -9.77
C GLU A 67 -8.70 6.51 -10.40
N ASN A 68 -9.85 6.27 -9.78
CA ASN A 68 -10.88 5.31 -10.19
C ASN A 68 -10.46 3.83 -10.13
N LEU A 69 -9.39 3.50 -9.40
CA LEU A 69 -8.96 2.13 -9.17
C LEU A 69 -8.69 1.94 -7.66
N LEU A 70 -7.53 1.47 -7.26
CA LEU A 70 -7.20 1.32 -5.83
C LEU A 70 -6.74 2.65 -5.22
N ASP A 71 -6.94 2.79 -3.92
CA ASP A 71 -6.65 4.03 -3.19
C ASP A 71 -5.29 4.01 -2.49
N GLY A 72 -4.80 2.84 -2.11
CA GLY A 72 -3.54 2.74 -1.41
C GLY A 72 -2.87 1.38 -1.48
N CYS A 73 -1.59 1.36 -1.15
CA CYS A 73 -0.79 0.14 -1.10
C CYS A 73 0.26 0.25 0.00
N GLY A 74 0.31 -0.74 0.89
CA GLY A 74 1.48 -0.98 1.71
C GLY A 74 2.56 -1.66 0.89
N VAL A 75 3.72 -1.04 0.75
CA VAL A 75 4.80 -1.52 -0.12
C VAL A 75 5.83 -2.28 0.71
N GLY A 76 5.93 -3.58 0.48
CA GLY A 76 6.93 -4.42 1.13
C GLY A 76 8.32 -4.31 0.50
N GLY A 77 9.31 -4.92 1.12
CA GLY A 77 10.59 -5.19 0.47
C GLY A 77 10.43 -6.15 -0.71
N VAL A 78 11.51 -6.54 -1.37
CA VAL A 78 11.42 -7.35 -2.61
C VAL A 78 10.62 -8.63 -2.39
N PHE A 79 10.89 -9.37 -1.32
CA PHE A 79 10.16 -10.57 -0.92
C PHE A 79 9.68 -10.50 0.54
N GLN A 80 9.22 -9.34 0.95
CA GLN A 80 8.74 -9.08 2.30
C GLN A 80 7.38 -8.41 2.25
N SER A 81 6.50 -8.82 3.16
CA SER A 81 5.22 -8.15 3.37
C SER A 81 5.44 -6.73 3.91
N PRO A 82 4.54 -5.78 3.60
CA PRO A 82 4.52 -4.51 4.31
C PRO A 82 4.20 -4.73 5.79
N SER A 83 4.63 -3.82 6.66
CA SER A 83 4.29 -3.88 8.08
C SER A 83 2.81 -3.53 8.31
N SER A 84 2.26 -4.01 9.42
CA SER A 84 0.91 -3.65 9.85
C SER A 84 0.76 -2.14 10.07
N GLU A 85 1.80 -1.49 10.57
CA GLU A 85 1.82 -0.03 10.75
C GLU A 85 1.75 0.71 9.41
N GLN A 86 2.50 0.27 8.40
CA GLN A 86 2.42 0.85 7.05
C GLN A 86 1.03 0.70 6.45
N ILE A 87 0.43 -0.49 6.56
CA ILE A 87 -0.94 -0.74 6.09
C ILE A 87 -1.94 0.16 6.83
N TYR A 88 -1.81 0.27 8.15
CA TYR A 88 -2.64 1.15 8.97
C TYR A 88 -2.50 2.62 8.55
N ASN A 89 -1.28 3.12 8.36
CA ASN A 89 -1.04 4.51 7.96
C ASN A 89 -1.62 4.82 6.58
N VAL A 90 -1.47 3.91 5.62
CA VAL A 90 -2.12 4.03 4.31
C VAL A 90 -3.64 4.10 4.47
N ALA A 91 -4.22 3.21 5.27
CA ALA A 91 -5.66 3.16 5.48
C ALA A 91 -6.19 4.44 6.12
N LYS A 92 -5.52 4.98 7.11
CA LYS A 92 -5.87 6.25 7.76
C LYS A 92 -5.86 7.41 6.76
N GLU A 93 -4.91 7.42 5.86
CA GLU A 93 -4.78 8.48 4.84
C GLU A 93 -5.90 8.44 3.81
N VAL A 94 -6.28 7.25 3.33
CA VAL A 94 -7.22 7.12 2.21
C VAL A 94 -8.66 6.85 2.64
N GLU A 95 -8.89 6.53 3.91
CA GLU A 95 -10.24 6.34 4.45
C GLU A 95 -11.10 7.61 4.20
N ALA A 96 -12.29 7.41 3.68
CA ALA A 96 -13.13 8.48 3.15
C ALA A 96 -14.57 8.49 3.73
N GLY A 97 -14.75 7.90 4.92
CA GLY A 97 -16.01 7.90 5.68
C GLY A 97 -16.88 6.65 5.47
N ALA A 98 -16.52 5.75 4.54
CA ALA A 98 -17.31 4.54 4.25
C ALA A 98 -16.58 3.23 4.60
N GLY A 99 -15.43 3.32 5.28
CA GLY A 99 -14.63 2.16 5.66
C GLY A 99 -13.59 1.76 4.62
N VAL A 100 -12.92 0.65 4.89
CA VAL A 100 -11.76 0.17 4.12
C VAL A 100 -11.97 -1.28 3.69
N LEU A 101 -11.71 -1.56 2.43
CA LEU A 101 -11.63 -2.91 1.88
C LEU A 101 -10.16 -3.23 1.63
N PHE A 102 -9.65 -4.26 2.27
CA PHE A 102 -8.34 -4.84 1.97
C PHE A 102 -8.47 -5.90 0.88
N LEU A 103 -7.66 -5.78 -0.16
CA LEU A 103 -7.62 -6.71 -1.29
C LEU A 103 -6.16 -7.11 -1.54
N TYR A 104 -5.76 -8.31 -1.14
CA TYR A 104 -4.34 -8.72 -1.15
C TYR A 104 -4.18 -10.21 -1.44
N GLY A 105 -2.94 -10.61 -1.71
CA GLY A 105 -2.60 -11.98 -2.08
C GLY A 105 -2.54 -12.94 -0.87
N ASN A 106 -2.74 -14.22 -1.12
CA ASN A 106 -2.76 -15.27 -0.10
C ASN A 106 -1.32 -15.65 0.33
N TYR A 107 -0.64 -14.74 1.01
CA TYR A 107 0.67 -14.97 1.64
C TYR A 107 0.54 -14.84 3.14
N THR A 108 1.18 -15.74 3.88
CA THR A 108 1.04 -15.79 5.35
C THR A 108 1.42 -14.47 6.02
N GLY A 109 2.53 -13.86 5.60
CA GLY A 109 2.96 -12.56 6.16
C GLY A 109 1.98 -11.43 5.89
N ASP A 110 1.43 -11.39 4.67
CA ASP A 110 0.43 -10.38 4.30
C ASP A 110 -0.84 -10.57 5.13
N ILE A 111 -1.36 -11.80 5.23
CA ILE A 111 -2.55 -12.10 6.03
C ILE A 111 -2.37 -11.62 7.46
N MET A 112 -1.27 -11.98 8.11
CA MET A 112 -1.00 -11.58 9.50
C MET A 112 -0.94 -10.06 9.67
N ASN A 113 -0.26 -9.37 8.77
CA ASN A 113 -0.06 -7.93 8.88
C ASN A 113 -1.33 -7.15 8.52
N PHE A 114 -2.12 -7.59 7.56
CA PHE A 114 -3.42 -7.00 7.25
C PHE A 114 -4.44 -7.23 8.38
N ASP A 115 -4.47 -8.41 8.98
CA ASP A 115 -5.34 -8.71 10.13
C ASP A 115 -5.00 -7.78 11.31
N MET A 116 -3.71 -7.61 11.61
CA MET A 116 -3.27 -6.71 12.66
C MET A 116 -3.63 -5.25 12.35
N ALA A 117 -3.47 -4.80 11.12
CA ALA A 117 -3.88 -3.46 10.70
C ALA A 117 -5.40 -3.27 10.83
N ALA A 118 -6.20 -4.29 10.51
CA ALA A 118 -7.64 -4.26 10.69
C ALA A 118 -8.04 -4.08 12.16
N GLU A 119 -7.37 -4.78 13.08
CA GLU A 119 -7.58 -4.60 14.52
C GLU A 119 -7.22 -3.18 14.99
N MET A 120 -6.12 -2.62 14.49
CA MET A 120 -5.73 -1.23 14.79
C MET A 120 -6.78 -0.22 14.30
N LEU A 121 -7.33 -0.44 13.10
CA LEU A 121 -8.38 0.41 12.54
C LEU A 121 -9.71 0.29 13.29
N ASP A 122 -10.05 -0.90 13.77
CA ASP A 122 -11.24 -1.12 14.59
C ASP A 122 -11.20 -0.31 15.88
N MET A 123 -10.02 -0.18 16.50
CA MET A 123 -9.82 0.69 17.66
C MET A 123 -10.04 2.18 17.34
N ASP A 124 -9.95 2.59 16.09
CA ASP A 124 -10.23 3.94 15.60
C ASP A 124 -11.66 4.08 15.03
N ASP A 125 -12.53 3.10 15.29
CA ASP A 125 -13.91 3.04 14.77
C ASP A 125 -13.99 3.04 13.23
N ILE A 126 -12.98 2.53 12.55
CA ILE A 126 -12.97 2.37 11.09
C ILE A 126 -13.28 0.92 10.74
N ARG A 127 -14.38 0.72 10.02
CA ARG A 127 -14.81 -0.60 9.56
C ARG A 127 -13.89 -1.10 8.45
N THR A 128 -13.53 -2.39 8.53
CA THR A 128 -12.73 -3.05 7.52
C THR A 128 -13.40 -4.34 7.04
N ALA A 129 -13.09 -4.72 5.82
CA ALA A 129 -13.36 -6.05 5.27
C ALA A 129 -12.13 -6.48 4.48
N SER A 130 -11.94 -7.79 4.34
CA SER A 130 -10.79 -8.33 3.62
C SER A 130 -11.23 -9.33 2.57
N ILE A 131 -10.60 -9.26 1.39
CA ILE A 131 -10.68 -10.27 0.34
C ILE A 131 -9.25 -10.73 0.05
N VAL A 132 -9.02 -12.01 0.25
CA VAL A 132 -7.72 -12.63 0.01
C VAL A 132 -7.77 -13.35 -1.33
N GLY A 133 -6.89 -12.94 -2.25
CA GLY A 133 -6.77 -13.56 -3.56
C GLY A 133 -6.11 -14.92 -3.48
N ALA A 134 -6.72 -15.92 -4.08
CA ALA A 134 -6.17 -17.28 -4.13
C ALA A 134 -5.04 -17.41 -5.15
#